data_2078ca5010d06962cdf8eb73ace3ded3
#
_entry.id   2078ca5010d06962cdf8eb73ace3ded3
#
_cell.length_a   1.000
_cell.length_b   1.000
_cell.length_c   1.000
_cell.angle_alpha   90.00
_cell.angle_beta   90.00
_cell.angle_gamma   90.00
#
_symmetry.space_group_name_H-M   'P 1'
#
loop_
_entity.id
_entity.type
_entity.pdbx_description
1 polymer ?
#
loop_
_entity_poly.entity_id
_entity_poly.type
_entity_poly.pdbx_seq_one_letter_code
_entity_poly.pdbx_strand_id
1 'polypeptide(L)'
;MKKTLITVAVATLALSSATLATADETVAVVAPTPIISGAVSLDFAETAANKTAGTMGVELDIDAGDLATVDLDFKATDGDSLKLDTWTVGTTAGAVALAFGDSNGLLPETGANTTADGTLNVSTMTESLQVTMGAASVAVGLTNWTTDITEVNHLQGAYTVNAGDLALTASADYNRTTENTVLGGALTGVDLAGMTAGGMMTYDTDASKMAYEGSLASNGITAYVNGDDTNKLQHIGGEYVMAWNGAELSAGVDYDTDSKDWAPQAGISFKF
;
A
#
# COMPACT_ATOMS: atom_id res chain seq x y z
N MET A 1 25.30 6.75 3.00
CA MET A 1 24.42 7.39 2.02
C MET A 1 22.97 7.58 2.49
N LYS A 2 22.38 6.65 3.26
CA LYS A 2 20.95 6.75 3.70
C LYS A 2 20.63 7.94 4.62
N LYS A 3 21.56 8.40 5.46
CA LYS A 3 21.35 9.60 6.33
C LYS A 3 21.22 10.89 5.55
N THR A 4 21.82 10.97 4.36
CA THR A 4 21.80 12.17 3.51
C THR A 4 20.44 12.36 2.82
N LEU A 5 19.71 11.26 2.57
CA LEU A 5 18.39 11.30 1.90
C LEU A 5 17.31 11.90 2.81
N ILE A 6 17.27 11.48 4.09
CA ILE A 6 16.33 12.05 5.07
C ILE A 6 16.60 13.55 5.26
N THR A 7 17.88 13.96 5.29
CA THR A 7 18.26 15.37 5.40
C THR A 7 17.86 16.16 4.15
N VAL A 8 17.93 15.56 2.96
CA VAL A 8 17.52 16.21 1.70
C VAL A 8 16.00 16.34 1.62
N ALA A 9 15.23 15.33 2.02
CA ALA A 9 13.77 15.40 2.04
C ALA A 9 13.27 16.50 2.99
N VAL A 10 13.79 16.55 4.22
CA VAL A 10 13.47 17.61 5.19
C VAL A 10 13.94 18.99 4.71
N ALA A 11 15.11 19.09 4.08
CA ALA A 11 15.61 20.36 3.53
C ALA A 11 14.81 20.82 2.30
N THR A 12 14.32 19.90 1.46
CA THR A 12 13.46 20.24 0.31
C THR A 12 12.09 20.74 0.76
N LEU A 13 11.53 20.16 1.81
CA LEU A 13 10.32 20.64 2.46
C LEU A 13 10.48 22.06 3.02
N ALA A 14 11.62 22.35 3.64
CA ALA A 14 11.91 23.69 4.17
C ALA A 14 12.16 24.72 3.07
N LEU A 15 12.71 24.33 1.91
CA LEU A 15 12.95 25.24 0.78
C LEU A 15 11.68 25.49 -0.06
N SER A 16 10.77 24.52 -0.17
CA SER A 16 9.53 24.73 -0.93
C SER A 16 8.59 25.74 -0.27
N SER A 17 8.63 25.85 1.06
CA SER A 17 7.89 26.88 1.80
C SER A 17 8.47 28.30 1.60
N ALA A 18 9.73 28.42 1.18
CA ALA A 18 10.41 29.72 1.01
C ALA A 18 10.28 30.33 -0.42
N THR A 19 9.93 29.52 -1.43
CA THR A 19 9.91 29.96 -2.84
C THR A 19 8.52 30.28 -3.40
N LEU A 20 7.44 30.00 -2.67
CA LEU A 20 6.07 30.38 -3.07
C LEU A 20 5.64 31.80 -2.64
N ALA A 21 6.53 32.56 -2.03
CA ALA A 21 6.25 33.90 -1.48
C ALA A 21 6.60 35.05 -2.43
N THR A 22 6.47 34.91 -3.75
CA THR A 22 6.67 36.03 -4.69
C THR A 22 5.52 36.19 -5.67
N ALA A 23 4.32 36.41 -5.16
CA ALA A 23 3.24 37.08 -5.90
C ALA A 23 2.36 37.83 -4.90
N ASP A 24 2.62 39.11 -4.78
CA ASP A 24 1.77 40.22 -4.39
C ASP A 24 0.45 39.88 -3.67
N GLU A 25 0.49 39.91 -2.39
CA GLU A 25 -0.40 40.09 -1.27
C GLU A 25 0.10 39.21 -0.12
N THR A 26 0.58 39.84 0.95
CA THR A 26 1.06 39.18 2.14
C THR A 26 -0.09 38.60 2.95
N VAL A 27 -0.67 37.48 2.49
CA VAL A 27 -1.33 36.55 3.36
C VAL A 27 -0.20 35.78 4.02
N ALA A 28 0.05 36.02 5.29
CA ALA A 28 0.94 35.16 6.07
C ALA A 28 0.33 33.77 6.07
N VAL A 29 0.78 32.90 5.18
CA VAL A 29 0.46 31.46 5.24
C VAL A 29 1.15 30.97 6.51
N VAL A 30 0.39 30.82 7.56
CA VAL A 30 0.85 30.12 8.77
C VAL A 30 1.04 28.66 8.32
N ALA A 31 2.28 28.24 8.20
CA ALA A 31 2.58 26.85 7.90
C ALA A 31 1.88 25.98 8.97
N PRO A 32 1.11 24.95 8.58
CA PRO A 32 0.51 24.05 9.55
C PRO A 32 1.61 23.42 10.41
N THR A 33 1.32 23.26 11.69
CA THR A 33 2.22 22.51 12.58
C THR A 33 2.18 21.05 12.12
N PRO A 34 3.30 20.43 11.76
CA PRO A 34 3.31 19.03 11.35
C PRO A 34 2.79 18.12 12.49
N ILE A 35 1.93 17.20 12.13
CA ILE A 35 1.47 16.13 13.01
C ILE A 35 2.39 14.95 12.76
N ILE A 36 2.95 14.38 13.81
CA ILE A 36 3.73 13.16 13.76
C ILE A 36 2.90 12.07 14.41
N SER A 37 2.65 11.01 13.68
CA SER A 37 1.97 9.80 14.13
C SER A 37 2.73 8.58 13.64
N GLY A 38 2.30 7.42 14.05
CA GLY A 38 2.91 6.20 13.58
C GLY A 38 2.40 4.97 14.32
N ALA A 39 3.02 3.84 14.02
CA ALA A 39 2.72 2.58 14.66
C ALA A 39 3.98 1.77 14.91
N VAL A 40 3.93 0.90 15.89
CA VAL A 40 4.92 -0.16 16.11
C VAL A 40 4.18 -1.47 16.12
N SER A 41 4.57 -2.40 15.27
CA SER A 41 3.97 -3.73 15.18
C SER A 41 4.98 -4.83 15.48
N LEU A 42 4.46 -5.94 15.99
CA LEU A 42 5.16 -7.21 16.13
C LEU A 42 4.24 -8.29 15.57
N ASP A 43 4.70 -8.95 14.53
CA ASP A 43 3.95 -9.97 13.83
C ASP A 43 4.68 -11.30 13.90
N PHE A 44 3.95 -12.38 14.09
CA PHE A 44 4.48 -13.74 14.15
C PHE A 44 3.71 -14.60 13.16
N ALA A 45 4.43 -15.28 12.28
CA ALA A 45 3.86 -16.20 11.33
C ALA A 45 4.64 -17.52 11.32
N GLU A 46 3.94 -18.63 11.08
CA GLU A 46 4.57 -19.90 10.82
C GLU A 46 5.10 -19.93 9.39
N THR A 47 6.35 -20.31 9.23
CA THR A 47 6.97 -20.48 7.92
C THR A 47 6.84 -21.93 7.46
N ALA A 48 6.97 -22.18 6.14
CA ALA A 48 6.91 -23.50 5.52
C ALA A 48 7.86 -24.56 6.11
N ALA A 49 8.75 -24.18 7.02
CA ALA A 49 9.66 -25.09 7.73
C ALA A 49 9.21 -25.40 9.15
N ASN A 50 7.94 -25.17 9.51
CA ASN A 50 7.41 -25.29 10.90
C ASN A 50 8.22 -24.46 11.90
N LYS A 51 8.67 -23.28 11.49
CA LYS A 51 9.36 -22.32 12.32
C LYS A 51 8.53 -21.06 12.41
N THR A 52 8.46 -20.45 13.57
CA THR A 52 7.85 -19.16 13.76
C THR A 52 8.86 -18.08 13.40
N ALA A 53 8.56 -17.25 12.43
CA ALA A 53 9.30 -16.04 12.12
C ALA A 53 8.63 -14.85 12.79
N GLY A 54 9.43 -13.94 13.33
CA GLY A 54 8.99 -12.67 13.92
C GLY A 54 9.38 -11.50 13.03
N THR A 55 8.45 -10.59 12.77
CA THR A 55 8.70 -9.34 12.08
C THR A 55 8.35 -8.18 12.99
N MET A 56 9.21 -7.19 13.07
CA MET A 56 8.95 -5.92 13.74
C MET A 56 8.80 -4.83 12.67
N GLY A 57 7.70 -4.10 12.70
CA GLY A 57 7.45 -2.92 11.88
C GLY A 57 7.49 -1.65 12.72
N VAL A 58 7.97 -0.57 12.16
CA VAL A 58 7.84 0.79 12.68
C VAL A 58 7.43 1.69 11.53
N GLU A 59 6.24 2.24 11.62
CA GLU A 59 5.69 3.23 10.71
C GLU A 59 5.82 4.62 11.33
N LEU A 60 6.21 5.60 10.54
CA LEU A 60 6.31 6.99 10.94
C LEU A 60 5.70 7.87 9.87
N ASP A 61 4.60 8.55 10.23
CA ASP A 61 3.90 9.49 9.37
C ASP A 61 4.17 10.92 9.83
N ILE A 62 4.49 11.78 8.90
CA ILE A 62 4.61 13.21 9.12
C ILE A 62 3.64 13.90 8.18
N ASP A 63 2.61 14.55 8.75
CA ASP A 63 1.59 15.28 8.00
C ASP A 63 1.73 16.78 8.28
N ALA A 64 2.09 17.53 7.25
CA ALA A 64 2.12 18.99 7.24
C ALA A 64 0.94 19.60 6.44
N GLY A 65 -0.17 18.90 6.39
CA GLY A 65 -1.38 19.26 5.64
C GLY A 65 -1.10 19.28 4.12
N ASP A 66 -1.69 20.26 3.43
CA ASP A 66 -1.54 20.38 1.97
C ASP A 66 -0.09 20.65 1.51
N LEU A 67 0.82 21.00 2.43
CA LEU A 67 2.21 21.28 2.06
C LEU A 67 3.00 20.01 1.75
N ALA A 68 2.93 19.03 2.63
CA ALA A 68 3.61 17.75 2.44
C ALA A 68 3.14 16.67 3.41
N THR A 69 3.23 15.43 2.96
CA THR A 69 3.18 14.20 3.78
C THR A 69 4.47 13.41 3.58
N VAL A 70 4.92 12.72 4.61
CA VAL A 70 6.06 11.78 4.52
C VAL A 70 5.70 10.55 5.30
N ASP A 71 5.70 9.41 4.65
CA ASP A 71 5.47 8.10 5.24
C ASP A 71 6.77 7.30 5.16
N LEU A 72 7.17 6.71 6.28
CA LEU A 72 8.41 5.94 6.40
C LEU A 72 8.11 4.62 7.12
N ASP A 73 8.29 3.52 6.43
CA ASP A 73 8.19 2.19 7.00
C ASP A 73 9.57 1.59 7.23
N PHE A 74 9.77 1.09 8.43
CA PHE A 74 10.98 0.35 8.80
C PHE A 74 10.59 -1.07 9.20
N LYS A 75 11.36 -2.04 8.74
CA LYS A 75 11.10 -3.46 8.99
C LYS A 75 12.36 -4.18 9.46
N ALA A 76 12.18 -5.09 10.40
CA ALA A 76 13.19 -6.06 10.80
C ALA A 76 12.58 -7.45 10.89
N THR A 77 13.25 -8.45 10.34
CA THR A 77 12.80 -9.86 10.34
C THR A 77 13.88 -10.71 11.01
N ASP A 78 13.44 -11.64 11.86
CA ASP A 78 14.29 -12.67 12.49
C ASP A 78 15.53 -12.14 13.23
N GLY A 79 15.42 -10.99 13.89
CA GLY A 79 16.50 -10.41 14.69
C GLY A 79 17.51 -9.60 13.87
N ASP A 80 17.25 -9.33 12.63
CA ASP A 80 17.98 -8.36 11.82
C ASP A 80 17.84 -6.93 12.37
N SER A 81 18.73 -6.05 11.94
CA SER A 81 18.58 -4.62 12.23
C SER A 81 17.40 -4.02 11.50
N LEU A 82 16.69 -3.11 12.16
CA LEU A 82 15.63 -2.31 11.56
C LEU A 82 16.17 -1.55 10.33
N LYS A 83 15.52 -1.73 9.18
CA LYS A 83 15.87 -1.10 7.90
C LYS A 83 14.67 -0.34 7.37
N LEU A 84 14.91 0.74 6.64
CA LEU A 84 13.86 1.38 5.86
C LEU A 84 13.40 0.38 4.78
N ASP A 85 12.13 0.05 4.83
CA ASP A 85 11.47 -0.88 3.90
C ASP A 85 10.82 -0.08 2.77
N THR A 86 9.86 0.77 3.09
CA THR A 86 9.20 1.66 2.12
C THR A 86 9.23 3.11 2.57
N TRP A 87 9.05 4.02 1.63
CA TRP A 87 8.96 5.45 1.91
C TRP A 87 8.16 6.17 0.83
N THR A 88 7.40 7.17 1.24
CA THR A 88 6.63 8.02 0.33
C THR A 88 6.70 9.48 0.77
N VAL A 89 6.80 10.38 -0.20
CA VAL A 89 6.67 11.83 0.02
C VAL A 89 5.57 12.35 -0.88
N GLY A 90 4.59 13.01 -0.29
CA GLY A 90 3.44 13.55 -0.99
C GLY A 90 3.25 15.06 -0.79
N THR A 91 2.48 15.67 -1.67
CA THR A 91 1.99 17.05 -1.55
C THR A 91 0.69 17.22 -2.31
N THR A 92 -0.14 18.16 -1.89
CA THR A 92 -1.38 18.48 -2.57
C THR A 92 -1.40 19.93 -3.02
N ALA A 93 -1.70 20.18 -4.29
CA ALA A 93 -1.83 21.50 -4.86
C ALA A 93 -3.23 21.67 -5.48
N GLY A 94 -4.16 22.24 -4.71
CA GLY A 94 -5.56 22.35 -5.10
C GLY A 94 -6.22 20.98 -5.24
N ALA A 95 -6.65 20.62 -6.46
CA ALA A 95 -7.30 19.33 -6.74
C ALA A 95 -6.30 18.23 -7.18
N VAL A 96 -5.00 18.51 -7.19
CA VAL A 96 -3.95 17.61 -7.67
C VAL A 96 -3.12 17.15 -6.48
N ALA A 97 -3.06 15.84 -6.25
CA ALA A 97 -2.12 15.23 -5.32
C ALA A 97 -0.94 14.63 -6.11
N LEU A 98 0.26 14.83 -5.58
CA LEU A 98 1.50 14.29 -6.10
C LEU A 98 2.12 13.41 -5.01
N ALA A 99 2.59 12.22 -5.37
CA ALA A 99 3.34 11.36 -4.48
C ALA A 99 4.58 10.81 -5.20
N PHE A 100 5.68 10.68 -4.47
CA PHE A 100 6.92 10.11 -4.95
C PHE A 100 7.53 9.19 -3.89
N GLY A 101 7.96 8.01 -4.30
CA GLY A 101 8.56 7.03 -3.41
C GLY A 101 8.21 5.61 -3.79
N ASP A 102 8.37 4.72 -2.84
CA ASP A 102 7.94 3.34 -2.98
C ASP A 102 6.40 3.31 -3.07
N SER A 103 5.88 2.61 -4.03
CA SER A 103 4.44 2.54 -4.28
C SER A 103 4.06 1.12 -4.65
N ASN A 104 2.99 0.64 -4.06
CA ASN A 104 2.38 -0.64 -4.46
C ASN A 104 1.74 -0.58 -5.85
N GLY A 105 1.77 0.60 -6.48
CA GLY A 105 1.17 0.84 -7.78
C GLY A 105 -0.30 1.22 -7.70
N LEU A 106 -0.93 1.32 -8.88
CA LEU A 106 -2.33 1.69 -9.03
C LEU A 106 -3.23 0.49 -9.37
N LEU A 107 -2.68 -0.72 -9.45
CA LEU A 107 -3.50 -1.92 -9.56
C LEU A 107 -4.22 -2.14 -8.23
N PRO A 108 -5.52 -2.45 -8.27
CA PRO A 108 -6.30 -2.55 -7.05
C PRO A 108 -5.87 -3.76 -6.23
N GLU A 109 -5.72 -3.52 -4.93
CA GLU A 109 -5.58 -4.55 -3.92
C GLU A 109 -6.87 -4.59 -3.11
N THR A 110 -7.37 -5.78 -2.81
CA THR A 110 -8.45 -5.89 -1.83
C THR A 110 -7.82 -5.72 -0.45
N GLY A 111 -8.42 -4.92 0.40
CA GLY A 111 -7.95 -4.71 1.77
C GLY A 111 -8.14 -5.92 2.70
N ALA A 112 -8.32 -7.12 2.14
CA ALA A 112 -8.46 -8.33 2.89
C ALA A 112 -7.09 -8.81 3.30
N ASN A 113 -6.72 -8.39 4.46
CA ASN A 113 -5.66 -8.93 5.25
C ASN A 113 -4.21 -8.51 4.98
N THR A 114 -3.67 -7.89 5.98
CA THR A 114 -2.28 -7.43 6.05
C THR A 114 -1.33 -8.45 6.65
N THR A 115 -1.81 -9.50 7.33
CA THR A 115 -0.98 -10.46 8.04
C THR A 115 -0.81 -11.79 7.31
N ALA A 116 -1.80 -12.24 6.56
CA ALA A 116 -1.67 -13.45 5.74
C ALA A 116 -1.21 -13.05 4.34
N ASP A 117 -0.13 -13.61 3.89
CA ASP A 117 0.55 -13.35 2.61
C ASP A 117 -0.24 -13.89 1.40
N GLY A 118 -1.56 -13.73 1.44
CA GLY A 118 -2.47 -14.13 0.39
C GLY A 118 -2.75 -13.06 -0.66
N THR A 119 -2.16 -11.88 -0.52
CA THR A 119 -2.40 -10.76 -1.43
C THR A 119 -1.74 -11.03 -2.77
N LEU A 120 -2.53 -11.06 -3.82
CA LEU A 120 -2.01 -11.08 -5.19
C LEU A 120 -1.38 -9.73 -5.50
N ASN A 121 -0.12 -9.58 -5.15
CA ASN A 121 0.65 -8.39 -5.47
C ASN A 121 1.03 -8.44 -6.95
N VAL A 122 0.29 -7.76 -7.79
CA VAL A 122 0.38 -7.89 -9.25
C VAL A 122 1.32 -6.87 -9.86
N SER A 123 1.73 -5.85 -9.12
CA SER A 123 2.64 -4.82 -9.62
C SER A 123 3.44 -4.21 -8.49
N THR A 124 4.70 -4.57 -8.40
CA THR A 124 5.67 -3.89 -7.54
C THR A 124 6.38 -2.81 -8.34
N MET A 125 5.99 -1.56 -8.15
CA MET A 125 6.83 -0.43 -8.53
C MET A 125 7.68 -0.06 -7.33
N THR A 126 9.00 -0.20 -7.44
CA THR A 126 9.92 0.12 -6.36
C THR A 126 10.01 1.62 -6.08
N GLU A 127 10.04 2.44 -7.12
CA GLU A 127 9.95 3.89 -6.99
C GLU A 127 9.06 4.44 -8.10
N SER A 128 8.16 5.33 -7.75
CA SER A 128 7.22 5.91 -8.69
C SER A 128 6.93 7.37 -8.43
N LEU A 129 6.57 8.07 -9.48
CA LEU A 129 5.90 9.36 -9.40
C LEU A 129 4.43 9.16 -9.73
N GLN A 130 3.58 9.44 -8.77
CA GLN A 130 2.12 9.34 -8.92
C GLN A 130 1.48 10.72 -8.92
N VAL A 131 0.50 10.90 -9.79
CA VAL A 131 -0.35 12.09 -9.89
C VAL A 131 -1.79 11.65 -9.78
N THR A 132 -2.53 12.20 -8.81
CA THR A 132 -3.96 11.94 -8.64
C THR A 132 -4.76 13.23 -8.82
N MET A 133 -5.81 13.18 -9.61
CA MET A 133 -6.73 14.30 -9.84
C MET A 133 -8.17 13.78 -9.79
N GLY A 134 -8.85 14.04 -8.69
CA GLY A 134 -10.21 13.54 -8.46
C GLY A 134 -10.26 12.00 -8.49
N ALA A 135 -11.00 11.44 -9.43
CA ALA A 135 -11.16 10.00 -9.60
C ALA A 135 -10.01 9.32 -10.37
N ALA A 136 -9.17 10.09 -11.04
CA ALA A 136 -8.12 9.58 -11.91
C ALA A 136 -6.74 9.65 -11.27
N SER A 137 -5.96 8.59 -11.41
CA SER A 137 -4.56 8.51 -10.99
C SER A 137 -3.70 7.98 -12.13
N VAL A 138 -2.49 8.51 -12.25
CA VAL A 138 -1.45 8.01 -13.15
C VAL A 138 -0.16 7.87 -12.35
N ALA A 139 0.55 6.78 -12.56
CA ALA A 139 1.86 6.57 -11.95
C ALA A 139 2.90 6.16 -13.01
N VAL A 140 4.11 6.63 -12.82
CA VAL A 140 5.27 6.33 -13.64
C VAL A 140 6.32 5.67 -12.75
N GLY A 141 6.57 4.39 -12.97
CA GLY A 141 7.60 3.63 -12.26
C GLY A 141 8.98 3.89 -12.86
N LEU A 142 9.98 4.04 -11.99
CA LEU A 142 11.36 4.33 -12.35
C LEU A 142 12.24 3.12 -12.01
N THR A 143 13.13 2.74 -12.93
CA THR A 143 14.05 1.62 -12.69
C THR A 143 15.13 1.98 -11.67
N ASN A 144 15.63 3.21 -11.73
CA ASN A 144 16.71 3.65 -10.86
C ASN A 144 16.75 5.19 -10.77
N TRP A 145 15.91 5.75 -9.91
CA TRP A 145 15.79 7.20 -9.74
C TRP A 145 17.08 7.88 -9.21
N THR A 146 17.99 7.11 -8.60
CA THR A 146 19.23 7.66 -8.05
C THR A 146 20.34 7.85 -9.09
N THR A 147 20.27 7.15 -10.21
CA THR A 147 21.30 7.18 -11.27
C THR A 147 20.74 7.65 -12.61
N ASP A 148 19.51 7.28 -12.94
CA ASP A 148 18.86 7.67 -14.18
C ASP A 148 17.33 7.75 -14.01
N ILE A 149 16.83 8.95 -13.75
CA ILE A 149 15.40 9.20 -13.60
C ILE A 149 14.60 9.12 -14.92
N THR A 150 15.28 9.00 -16.06
CA THR A 150 14.62 8.89 -17.37
C THR A 150 14.29 7.44 -17.74
N GLU A 151 14.78 6.49 -16.97
CA GLU A 151 14.53 5.08 -17.22
C GLU A 151 13.19 4.64 -16.61
N VAL A 152 12.14 4.84 -17.40
CA VAL A 152 10.76 4.45 -17.03
C VAL A 152 10.56 2.96 -17.33
N ASN A 153 10.15 2.20 -16.32
CA ASN A 153 9.86 0.76 -16.45
C ASN A 153 8.36 0.45 -16.46
N HIS A 154 7.55 1.23 -15.74
CA HIS A 154 6.10 1.05 -15.66
C HIS A 154 5.35 2.34 -15.96
N LEU A 155 4.20 2.19 -16.60
CA LEU A 155 3.20 3.24 -16.76
C LEU A 155 1.86 2.69 -16.29
N GLN A 156 1.29 3.28 -15.23
CA GLN A 156 0.02 2.86 -14.68
C GLN A 156 -1.03 3.95 -14.74
N GLY A 157 -2.27 3.52 -14.85
CA GLY A 157 -3.42 4.38 -14.74
C GLY A 157 -4.55 3.70 -13.97
N ALA A 158 -5.28 4.47 -13.17
CA ALA A 158 -6.47 4.00 -12.48
C ALA A 158 -7.58 5.06 -12.50
N TYR A 159 -8.81 4.59 -12.44
CA TYR A 159 -9.99 5.42 -12.30
C TYR A 159 -10.95 4.80 -11.30
N THR A 160 -11.29 5.55 -10.24
CA THR A 160 -12.15 5.09 -9.15
C THR A 160 -13.44 5.89 -9.11
N VAL A 161 -14.58 5.21 -9.12
CA VAL A 161 -15.91 5.80 -8.94
C VAL A 161 -16.44 5.40 -7.57
N ASN A 162 -16.81 6.40 -6.77
CA ASN A 162 -17.38 6.18 -5.45
C ASN A 162 -18.90 6.47 -5.46
N ALA A 163 -19.68 5.61 -4.81
CA ALA A 163 -21.11 5.76 -4.58
C ALA A 163 -21.45 5.39 -3.13
N GLY A 164 -21.38 6.38 -2.23
CA GLY A 164 -21.38 6.12 -0.79
C GLY A 164 -20.14 5.35 -0.38
N ASP A 165 -20.33 4.25 0.32
CA ASP A 165 -19.23 3.37 0.77
C ASP A 165 -18.72 2.44 -0.34
N LEU A 166 -19.47 2.33 -1.43
CA LEU A 166 -19.09 1.53 -2.60
C LEU A 166 -18.02 2.24 -3.42
N ALA A 167 -16.91 1.57 -3.70
CA ALA A 167 -15.92 2.03 -4.67
C ALA A 167 -15.69 0.99 -5.77
N LEU A 168 -15.72 1.45 -7.03
CA LEU A 168 -15.37 0.67 -8.20
C LEU A 168 -14.13 1.28 -8.85
N THR A 169 -13.06 0.51 -8.93
CA THR A 169 -11.80 0.91 -9.55
C THR A 169 -11.54 0.09 -10.79
N ALA A 170 -11.14 0.75 -11.86
CA ALA A 170 -10.58 0.12 -13.06
C ALA A 170 -9.14 0.64 -13.21
N SER A 171 -8.20 -0.23 -13.52
CA SER A 171 -6.79 0.12 -13.67
C SER A 171 -6.11 -0.64 -14.79
N ALA A 172 -4.96 -0.13 -15.21
CA ALA A 172 -4.07 -0.79 -16.16
C ALA A 172 -2.62 -0.47 -15.77
N ASP A 173 -1.75 -1.45 -15.93
CA ASP A 173 -0.29 -1.34 -15.83
C ASP A 173 0.36 -1.79 -17.13
N TYR A 174 1.24 -0.98 -17.68
CA TYR A 174 2.10 -1.34 -18.79
C TYR A 174 3.55 -1.41 -18.33
N ASN A 175 4.12 -2.62 -18.32
CA ASN A 175 5.53 -2.84 -18.05
C ASN A 175 6.31 -2.71 -19.36
N ARG A 176 7.10 -1.65 -19.48
CA ARG A 176 7.87 -1.34 -20.69
C ARG A 176 9.03 -2.30 -20.92
N THR A 177 9.57 -2.90 -19.86
CA THR A 177 10.72 -3.83 -19.96
C THR A 177 10.31 -5.16 -20.57
N THR A 178 9.14 -5.66 -20.18
CA THR A 178 8.59 -6.93 -20.66
C THR A 178 7.57 -6.74 -21.80
N GLU A 179 7.19 -5.48 -22.09
CA GLU A 179 6.13 -5.12 -23.04
C GLU A 179 4.75 -5.70 -22.66
N ASN A 180 4.58 -6.07 -21.39
CA ASN A 180 3.36 -6.69 -20.88
C ASN A 180 2.35 -5.67 -20.36
N THR A 181 1.08 -5.98 -20.50
CA THR A 181 -0.03 -5.20 -19.92
C THR A 181 -0.85 -6.04 -18.96
N VAL A 182 -1.07 -5.50 -17.77
CA VAL A 182 -2.01 -6.07 -16.79
C VAL A 182 -3.19 -5.12 -16.62
N LEU A 183 -4.41 -5.65 -16.76
CA LEU A 183 -5.64 -4.94 -16.50
C LEU A 183 -6.15 -5.31 -15.11
N GLY A 184 -6.68 -4.34 -14.37
CA GLY A 184 -7.19 -4.54 -13.02
C GLY A 184 -8.60 -3.99 -12.84
N GLY A 185 -9.35 -4.61 -11.95
CA GLY A 185 -10.64 -4.12 -11.50
C GLY A 185 -10.88 -4.51 -10.04
N ALA A 186 -11.41 -3.58 -9.23
CA ALA A 186 -11.80 -3.84 -7.85
C ALA A 186 -13.16 -3.24 -7.54
N LEU A 187 -13.87 -3.93 -6.67
CA LEU A 187 -15.11 -3.49 -6.07
C LEU A 187 -14.96 -3.62 -4.55
N THR A 188 -15.11 -2.53 -3.83
CA THR A 188 -14.99 -2.50 -2.36
C THR A 188 -16.19 -1.79 -1.72
N GLY A 189 -16.41 -2.03 -0.44
CA GLY A 189 -17.47 -1.36 0.32
C GLY A 189 -18.89 -1.87 0.00
N VAL A 190 -19.05 -3.08 -0.51
CA VAL A 190 -20.38 -3.67 -0.74
C VAL A 190 -21.01 -4.08 0.58
N ASP A 191 -22.09 -3.42 1.00
CA ASP A 191 -22.83 -3.83 2.20
C ASP A 191 -23.72 -5.05 1.90
N LEU A 192 -23.44 -6.14 2.59
CA LEU A 192 -24.23 -7.38 2.57
C LEU A 192 -24.84 -7.64 3.96
N ALA A 193 -25.89 -6.90 4.29
CA ALA A 193 -26.61 -7.06 5.56
C ALA A 193 -25.73 -6.86 6.81
N GLY A 194 -24.89 -5.82 6.81
CA GLY A 194 -23.99 -5.47 7.90
C GLY A 194 -22.62 -6.15 7.83
N MET A 195 -22.34 -6.87 6.77
CA MET A 195 -21.01 -7.32 6.39
C MET A 195 -20.51 -6.49 5.21
N THR A 196 -19.23 -6.14 5.21
CA THR A 196 -18.59 -5.44 4.08
C THR A 196 -17.91 -6.46 3.18
N ALA A 197 -18.29 -6.50 1.92
CA ALA A 197 -17.65 -7.34 0.92
C ALA A 197 -16.78 -6.53 -0.03
N GLY A 198 -15.73 -7.16 -0.52
CA GLY A 198 -14.85 -6.64 -1.55
C GLY A 198 -14.37 -7.74 -2.48
N GLY A 199 -13.87 -7.34 -3.62
CA GLY A 199 -13.25 -8.27 -4.57
C GLY A 199 -12.41 -7.53 -5.59
N MET A 200 -11.37 -8.20 -6.06
CA MET A 200 -10.54 -7.72 -7.15
C MET A 200 -10.29 -8.80 -8.18
N MET A 201 -9.88 -8.37 -9.34
CA MET A 201 -9.48 -9.22 -10.44
C MET A 201 -8.40 -8.50 -11.23
N THR A 202 -7.38 -9.27 -11.66
CA THR A 202 -6.37 -8.80 -12.60
C THR A 202 -6.26 -9.76 -13.78
N TYR A 203 -5.91 -9.24 -14.94
CA TYR A 203 -5.73 -10.00 -16.16
C TYR A 203 -4.42 -9.60 -16.83
N ASP A 204 -3.48 -10.54 -16.89
CA ASP A 204 -2.22 -10.43 -17.63
C ASP A 204 -2.48 -10.76 -19.09
N THR A 205 -2.27 -9.78 -19.99
CA THR A 205 -2.60 -9.93 -21.40
C THR A 205 -1.65 -10.84 -22.15
N ASP A 206 -0.37 -10.88 -21.75
CA ASP A 206 0.65 -11.70 -22.40
C ASP A 206 0.57 -13.16 -21.94
N ALA A 207 0.48 -13.36 -20.65
CA ALA A 207 0.33 -14.71 -20.11
C ALA A 207 -1.09 -15.27 -20.35
N SER A 208 -2.06 -14.40 -20.70
CA SER A 208 -3.49 -14.73 -20.77
C SER A 208 -3.98 -15.37 -19.50
N LYS A 209 -3.56 -14.84 -18.35
CA LYS A 209 -3.87 -15.33 -17.01
C LYS A 209 -4.68 -14.33 -16.22
N MET A 210 -5.62 -14.84 -15.47
CA MET A 210 -6.44 -14.07 -14.53
C MET A 210 -6.08 -14.46 -13.10
N ALA A 211 -5.98 -13.47 -12.22
CA ALA A 211 -5.92 -13.66 -10.78
C ALA A 211 -7.09 -12.91 -10.13
N TYR A 212 -7.58 -13.44 -9.01
CA TYR A 212 -8.72 -12.87 -8.30
C TYR A 212 -8.60 -13.01 -6.79
N GLU A 213 -9.24 -12.10 -6.10
CA GLU A 213 -9.43 -12.15 -4.66
C GLU A 213 -10.84 -11.71 -4.29
N GLY A 214 -11.37 -12.24 -3.22
CA GLY A 214 -12.64 -11.84 -2.63
C GLY A 214 -12.58 -11.85 -1.12
N SER A 215 -13.21 -10.87 -0.47
CA SER A 215 -13.20 -10.73 0.97
C SER A 215 -14.59 -10.40 1.54
N LEU A 216 -14.77 -10.78 2.80
CA LEU A 216 -15.96 -10.48 3.58
C LEU A 216 -15.55 -10.14 5.01
N ALA A 217 -15.92 -8.95 5.47
CA ALA A 217 -15.54 -8.44 6.78
C ALA A 217 -16.76 -8.09 7.63
N SER A 218 -16.73 -8.42 8.92
CA SER A 218 -17.72 -8.00 9.92
C SER A 218 -17.16 -8.09 11.32
N ASN A 219 -17.40 -7.06 12.15
CA ASN A 219 -17.06 -7.06 13.57
C ASN A 219 -15.61 -7.47 13.90
N GLY A 220 -14.64 -6.99 13.12
CA GLY A 220 -13.23 -7.31 13.30
C GLY A 220 -12.82 -8.67 12.74
N ILE A 221 -13.74 -9.44 12.16
CA ILE A 221 -13.43 -10.68 11.45
C ILE A 221 -13.41 -10.38 9.96
N THR A 222 -12.35 -10.80 9.28
CA THR A 222 -12.23 -10.79 7.82
C THR A 222 -12.00 -12.22 7.35
N ALA A 223 -12.78 -12.67 6.39
CA ALA A 223 -12.54 -13.90 5.64
C ALA A 223 -12.19 -13.56 4.20
N TYR A 224 -11.29 -14.30 3.59
CA TYR A 224 -10.87 -14.06 2.20
C TYR A 224 -10.60 -15.36 1.46
N VAL A 225 -10.65 -15.24 0.15
CA VAL A 225 -10.24 -16.27 -0.79
C VAL A 225 -9.50 -15.62 -1.94
N ASN A 226 -8.44 -16.25 -2.43
CA ASN A 226 -7.78 -15.83 -3.66
C ASN A 226 -7.41 -17.01 -4.55
N GLY A 227 -7.09 -16.75 -5.78
CA GLY A 227 -6.69 -17.75 -6.74
C GLY A 227 -6.34 -17.18 -8.11
N ASP A 228 -5.95 -18.06 -8.99
CA ASP A 228 -5.66 -17.76 -10.40
C ASP A 228 -6.23 -18.83 -11.35
N ASP A 229 -6.09 -18.59 -12.66
CA ASP A 229 -6.52 -19.54 -13.70
C ASP A 229 -5.76 -20.85 -13.67
N THR A 230 -4.58 -20.90 -13.08
CA THR A 230 -3.71 -22.10 -13.05
C THR A 230 -4.14 -23.02 -11.91
N ASN A 231 -4.27 -22.47 -10.70
CA ASN A 231 -4.50 -23.21 -9.47
C ASN A 231 -5.94 -23.02 -8.96
N LYS A 232 -6.77 -22.30 -9.69
CA LYS A 232 -8.16 -21.97 -9.35
C LYS A 232 -8.24 -21.24 -8.01
N LEU A 233 -8.41 -21.97 -6.91
CA LEU A 233 -8.42 -21.44 -5.56
C LEU A 233 -7.07 -21.78 -4.91
N GLN A 234 -6.28 -20.76 -4.54
CA GLN A 234 -4.96 -20.93 -3.93
C GLN A 234 -5.01 -20.84 -2.41
N HIS A 235 -5.64 -19.79 -1.91
CA HIS A 235 -5.69 -19.51 -0.47
C HIS A 235 -7.11 -19.30 0.01
N ILE A 236 -7.38 -19.80 1.21
CA ILE A 236 -8.58 -19.51 1.99
C ILE A 236 -8.12 -19.11 3.37
N GLY A 237 -8.44 -17.92 3.81
CA GLY A 237 -7.99 -17.46 5.11
C GLY A 237 -9.03 -16.65 5.85
N GLY A 238 -8.65 -16.31 7.07
CA GLY A 238 -9.41 -15.40 7.90
C GLY A 238 -8.59 -14.85 9.03
N GLU A 239 -8.95 -13.65 9.44
CA GLU A 239 -8.30 -12.90 10.49
C GLU A 239 -9.34 -12.32 11.43
N TYR A 240 -8.98 -12.21 12.68
CA TYR A 240 -9.71 -11.47 13.71
C TYR A 240 -8.82 -10.37 14.28
N VAL A 241 -9.32 -9.15 14.25
CA VAL A 241 -8.64 -7.97 14.77
C VAL A 241 -9.47 -7.38 15.90
N MET A 242 -8.84 -7.07 17.04
CA MET A 242 -9.49 -6.45 18.19
C MET A 242 -8.63 -5.36 18.82
N ALA A 243 -9.28 -4.28 19.22
CA ALA A 243 -8.64 -3.25 20.03
C ALA A 243 -8.54 -3.69 21.50
N TRP A 244 -7.37 -3.52 22.12
CA TRP A 244 -7.11 -3.85 23.53
C TRP A 244 -6.14 -2.87 24.18
N ASN A 245 -6.64 -2.06 25.13
CA ASN A 245 -5.82 -1.11 25.91
C ASN A 245 -4.91 -0.19 25.09
N GLY A 246 -5.40 0.33 23.96
CA GLY A 246 -4.61 1.19 23.08
C GLY A 246 -3.70 0.44 22.10
N ALA A 247 -3.69 -0.87 22.17
CA ALA A 247 -3.11 -1.74 21.16
C ALA A 247 -4.19 -2.33 20.24
N GLU A 248 -3.78 -2.80 19.09
CA GLU A 248 -4.55 -3.65 18.21
C GLU A 248 -3.92 -5.05 18.21
N LEU A 249 -4.71 -6.07 18.50
CA LEU A 249 -4.29 -7.46 18.45
C LEU A 249 -4.90 -8.11 17.22
N SER A 250 -4.11 -8.86 16.47
CA SER A 250 -4.57 -9.67 15.35
C SER A 250 -4.26 -11.14 15.56
N ALA A 251 -5.13 -11.98 15.04
CA ALA A 251 -4.90 -13.42 14.93
C ALA A 251 -5.57 -13.95 13.68
N GLY A 252 -4.85 -14.70 12.87
CA GLY A 252 -5.32 -15.20 11.60
C GLY A 252 -4.82 -16.58 11.28
N VAL A 253 -5.39 -17.14 10.24
CA VAL A 253 -4.98 -18.40 9.66
C VAL A 253 -5.20 -18.36 8.15
N ASP A 254 -4.22 -18.85 7.41
CA ASP A 254 -4.30 -19.07 5.99
C ASP A 254 -4.16 -20.56 5.67
N TYR A 255 -4.91 -21.05 4.70
CA TYR A 255 -4.81 -22.39 4.15
C TYR A 255 -4.41 -22.32 2.69
N ASP A 256 -3.23 -22.80 2.38
CA ASP A 256 -2.75 -22.98 1.01
C ASP A 256 -3.31 -24.31 0.47
N THR A 257 -4.10 -24.25 -0.60
CA THR A 257 -4.75 -25.40 -1.19
C THR A 257 -3.81 -26.28 -2.02
N ASP A 258 -2.67 -25.74 -2.46
CA ASP A 258 -1.68 -26.48 -3.24
C ASP A 258 -0.76 -27.29 -2.34
N SER A 259 -0.14 -26.65 -1.36
CA SER A 259 0.71 -27.33 -0.37
C SER A 259 -0.12 -28.09 0.65
N LYS A 260 -1.39 -27.73 0.85
CA LYS A 260 -2.32 -28.25 1.87
C LYS A 260 -1.84 -27.93 3.28
N ASP A 261 -1.16 -26.85 3.45
CA ASP A 261 -0.59 -26.40 4.72
C ASP A 261 -1.43 -25.26 5.31
N TRP A 262 -1.43 -25.20 6.64
CA TRP A 262 -2.02 -24.11 7.40
C TRP A 262 -0.92 -23.19 7.91
N ALA A 263 -1.08 -21.89 7.74
CA ALA A 263 -0.18 -20.86 8.23
C ALA A 263 -0.89 -19.99 9.29
N PRO A 264 -0.79 -20.31 10.59
CA PRO A 264 -1.31 -19.46 11.64
C PRO A 264 -0.43 -18.20 11.81
N GLN A 265 -1.07 -17.11 12.20
CA GLN A 265 -0.44 -15.80 12.37
C GLN A 265 -1.00 -15.10 13.60
N ALA A 266 -0.20 -14.24 14.21
CA ALA A 266 -0.62 -13.37 15.30
C ALA A 266 0.19 -12.08 15.28
N GLY A 267 -0.42 -10.96 15.65
CA GLY A 267 0.24 -9.68 15.70
C GLY A 267 -0.24 -8.81 16.84
N ILE A 268 0.56 -7.83 17.18
CA ILE A 268 0.22 -6.71 18.07
C ILE A 268 0.78 -5.42 17.48
N SER A 269 -0.06 -4.38 17.41
CA SER A 269 0.31 -3.07 16.92
C SER A 269 -0.07 -1.99 17.93
N PHE A 270 0.79 -1.00 18.12
CA PHE A 270 0.55 0.19 18.95
C PHE A 270 0.61 1.42 18.06
N LYS A 271 -0.47 2.23 18.05
CA LYS A 271 -0.53 3.53 17.36
C LYS A 271 -0.23 4.66 18.33
N PHE A 272 0.48 5.70 17.91
CA PHE A 272 0.85 6.87 18.70
C PHE A 272 0.71 8.17 17.91
#